data_2a501d103e23f856271da0224d15e6ee
#
_entry.id   2a501d103e23f856271da0224d15e6ee
#
_cell.length_a   1.000
_cell.length_b   1.000
_cell.length_c   1.000
_cell.angle_alpha   90.00
_cell.angle_beta   90.00
_cell.angle_gamma   90.00
#
_symmetry.space_group_name_H-M   'P 1'
#
loop_
_entity.id
_entity.type
_entity.pdbx_description
1 polymer ?
#
loop_
_entity_poly.entity_id
_entity_poly.type
_entity_poly.pdbx_seq_one_letter_code
_entity_poly.pdbx_strand_id
1 'polypeptide(L)'
;LDLPPGTGDIQLTIVQTVSVDGAVIVTTPQEVALIDARKAVAMFGKVNVPILGLVENMAWFECDAGKRHAIFGEGGGRREAAMLGVPLLGQIPIDITTRERGDSGMPVALADPATHPVSAAFHHIAHQIAAAVGGR
;
A
#
# COMPACT_ATOMS: atom_id res chain seq x y z
N LEU A 1 -0.22 1.94 12.58
CA LEU A 1 0.64 3.13 12.60
C LEU A 1 0.87 3.60 11.17
N ASP A 2 0.61 4.88 10.92
CA ASP A 2 0.99 5.53 9.66
C ASP A 2 2.32 6.25 9.87
N LEU A 3 3.38 5.71 9.26
CA LEU A 3 4.73 6.23 9.45
C LEU A 3 4.97 7.43 8.53
N PRO A 4 5.74 8.45 8.98
CA PRO A 4 6.15 9.54 8.11
C PRO A 4 6.99 9.02 6.93
N PRO A 5 7.08 9.77 5.82
CA PRO A 5 7.86 9.34 4.65
C PRO A 5 9.35 9.24 4.96
N GLY A 6 10.02 8.33 4.27
CA GLY A 6 11.47 8.12 4.37
C GLY A 6 11.86 6.92 5.23
N THR A 7 13.16 6.76 5.41
CA THR A 7 13.78 5.64 6.14
C THR A 7 14.79 6.13 7.18
N GLY A 8 14.49 7.28 7.80
CA GLY A 8 15.35 7.95 8.75
C GLY A 8 15.21 7.46 10.20
N ASP A 9 15.86 8.17 11.12
CA ASP A 9 15.92 7.81 12.54
C ASP A 9 14.55 7.83 13.22
N ILE A 10 13.62 8.68 12.76
CA ILE A 10 12.29 8.79 13.34
C ILE A 10 11.51 7.49 13.16
N GLN A 11 11.50 6.94 11.94
CA GLN A 11 10.84 5.67 11.63
C GLN A 11 11.45 4.52 12.44
N LEU A 12 12.78 4.45 12.50
CA LEU A 12 13.50 3.46 13.31
C LEU A 12 13.14 3.57 14.78
N THR A 13 13.13 4.79 15.34
CA THR A 13 12.77 5.02 16.74
C THR A 13 11.35 4.55 17.04
N ILE A 14 10.38 4.86 16.18
CA ILE A 14 8.98 4.45 16.36
C ILE A 14 8.89 2.93 16.43
N VAL A 15 9.42 2.21 15.42
CA VAL A 15 9.30 0.75 15.35
C VAL A 15 10.12 0.00 16.39
N GLN A 16 11.15 0.62 16.97
CA GLN A 16 11.91 0.08 18.10
C GLN A 16 11.21 0.32 19.44
N THR A 17 10.39 1.36 19.53
CA THR A 17 9.70 1.73 20.79
C THR A 17 8.36 1.03 20.93
N VAL A 18 7.67 0.78 19.82
CA VAL A 18 6.34 0.16 19.78
C VAL A 18 6.45 -1.25 19.19
N SER A 19 5.91 -2.24 19.89
CA SER A 19 5.78 -3.59 19.32
C SER A 19 4.83 -3.56 18.13
N VAL A 20 5.31 -3.98 16.97
CA VAL A 20 4.52 -4.07 15.72
C VAL A 20 4.53 -5.51 15.21
N ASP A 21 3.37 -5.99 14.76
CA ASP A 21 3.22 -7.35 14.21
C ASP A 21 3.83 -7.49 12.83
N GLY A 22 3.98 -6.41 12.11
CA GLY A 22 4.59 -6.36 10.78
C GLY A 22 4.39 -5.03 10.07
N ALA A 23 4.96 -4.90 8.89
CA ALA A 23 4.90 -3.71 8.07
C ALA A 23 4.24 -3.99 6.72
N VAL A 24 3.45 -3.06 6.25
CA VAL A 24 2.92 -3.02 4.88
C VAL A 24 3.65 -1.92 4.13
N ILE A 25 4.20 -2.26 2.98
CA ILE A 25 4.89 -1.31 2.12
C ILE A 25 3.92 -0.78 1.08
N VAL A 26 3.75 0.53 1.02
CA VAL A 26 2.92 1.19 0.00
C VAL A 26 3.83 1.89 -1.01
N THR A 27 3.62 1.64 -2.28
CA THR A 27 4.40 2.24 -3.38
C THR A 27 3.49 2.57 -4.56
N THR A 28 4.04 3.27 -5.55
CA THR A 28 3.41 3.47 -6.86
C THR A 28 4.19 2.68 -7.93
N PRO A 29 3.66 2.49 -9.17
CA PRO A 29 4.32 1.66 -10.18
C PRO A 29 5.67 2.18 -10.70
N GLN A 30 5.99 3.46 -10.48
CA GLN A 30 7.17 4.11 -11.04
C GLN A 30 8.46 3.75 -10.29
N GLU A 31 9.57 3.61 -11.01
CA GLU A 31 10.84 3.13 -10.46
C GLU A 31 11.37 3.96 -9.30
N VAL A 32 11.18 5.28 -9.32
CA VAL A 32 11.63 6.15 -8.22
C VAL A 32 10.94 5.80 -6.89
N ALA A 33 9.66 5.43 -6.92
CA ALA A 33 8.94 5.00 -5.72
C ALA A 33 9.33 3.56 -5.29
N LEU A 34 9.61 2.68 -6.26
CA LEU A 34 10.08 1.32 -5.99
C LEU A 34 11.46 1.32 -5.30
N ILE A 35 12.35 2.24 -5.67
CA ILE A 35 13.64 2.41 -4.98
C ILE A 35 13.43 2.74 -3.49
N ASP A 36 12.49 3.61 -3.17
CA ASP A 36 12.19 3.96 -1.77
C ASP A 36 11.50 2.81 -1.02
N ALA A 37 10.65 2.05 -1.69
CA ALA A 37 10.08 0.82 -1.14
C ALA A 37 11.17 -0.19 -0.75
N ARG A 38 12.19 -0.40 -1.60
CA ARG A 38 13.36 -1.26 -1.29
C ARG A 38 14.12 -0.79 -0.05
N LYS A 39 14.32 0.52 0.10
CA LYS A 39 14.96 1.09 1.30
C LYS A 39 14.13 0.84 2.55
N ALA A 40 12.80 0.98 2.47
CA ALA A 40 11.91 0.69 3.59
C ALA A 40 11.98 -0.79 4.00
N VAL A 41 11.92 -1.72 3.05
CA VAL A 41 12.08 -3.15 3.32
C VAL A 41 13.42 -3.44 4.01
N ALA A 42 14.51 -2.86 3.50
CA ALA A 42 15.84 -3.03 4.11
C ALA A 42 15.91 -2.46 5.54
N MET A 43 15.23 -1.34 5.79
CA MET A 43 15.13 -0.73 7.12
C MET A 43 14.39 -1.66 8.10
N PHE A 44 13.21 -2.15 7.73
CA PHE A 44 12.43 -3.07 8.56
C PHE A 44 13.18 -4.39 8.83
N GLY A 45 13.93 -4.89 7.85
CA GLY A 45 14.79 -6.06 8.02
C GLY A 45 15.86 -5.87 9.11
N LYS A 46 16.44 -4.67 9.24
CA LYS A 46 17.44 -4.36 10.29
C LYS A 46 16.87 -4.39 11.70
N VAL A 47 15.59 -4.15 11.87
CA VAL A 47 14.89 -4.14 13.17
C VAL A 47 14.02 -5.38 13.37
N ASN A 48 14.17 -6.39 12.52
CA ASN A 48 13.45 -7.67 12.57
C ASN A 48 11.91 -7.52 12.54
N VAL A 49 11.39 -6.51 11.84
CA VAL A 49 9.97 -6.35 11.59
C VAL A 49 9.61 -7.04 10.28
N PRO A 50 8.74 -8.05 10.29
CA PRO A 50 8.38 -8.78 9.08
C PRO A 50 7.57 -7.91 8.12
N ILE A 51 7.79 -8.08 6.82
CA ILE A 51 6.98 -7.43 5.79
C ILE A 51 5.76 -8.32 5.51
N LEU A 52 4.57 -7.79 5.77
CA LEU A 52 3.30 -8.49 5.53
C LEU A 52 2.95 -8.52 4.04
N GLY A 53 3.39 -7.53 3.30
CA GLY A 53 3.21 -7.44 1.87
C GLY A 53 3.34 -6.02 1.33
N LEU A 54 3.10 -5.90 0.03
CA LEU A 54 3.19 -4.66 -0.72
C LEU A 54 1.82 -4.27 -1.27
N VAL A 55 1.49 -2.99 -1.24
CA VAL A 55 0.32 -2.38 -1.88
C VAL A 55 0.80 -1.46 -2.99
N GLU A 56 0.30 -1.66 -4.21
CA GLU A 56 0.54 -0.74 -5.32
C GLU A 56 -0.57 0.29 -5.38
N ASN A 57 -0.29 1.52 -4.96
CA ASN A 57 -1.19 2.66 -5.05
C ASN A 57 -1.04 3.36 -6.39
N MET A 58 -2.07 4.07 -6.84
CA MET A 58 -2.10 4.80 -8.12
C MET A 58 -1.79 3.87 -9.31
N ALA A 59 -2.25 2.62 -9.25
CA ALA A 59 -1.91 1.59 -10.21
C ALA A 59 -2.41 1.89 -11.63
N TRP A 60 -3.58 2.52 -11.77
CA TRP A 60 -4.14 3.02 -13.04
C TRP A 60 -5.18 4.09 -12.77
N PHE A 61 -5.55 4.81 -13.80
CA PHE A 61 -6.75 5.65 -13.85
C PHE A 61 -7.72 5.05 -14.85
N GLU A 62 -9.00 4.96 -14.51
CA GLU A 62 -10.06 4.53 -15.42
C GLU A 62 -10.90 5.75 -15.82
N CYS A 63 -10.94 6.05 -17.12
CA CYS A 63 -11.75 7.15 -17.64
C CYS A 63 -13.21 6.73 -17.84
N ASP A 64 -14.10 7.71 -18.10
CA ASP A 64 -15.55 7.50 -18.25
C ASP A 64 -15.93 6.47 -19.35
N ALA A 65 -15.02 6.26 -20.31
CA ALA A 65 -15.19 5.23 -21.34
C ALA A 65 -14.77 3.81 -20.89
N GLY A 66 -14.42 3.62 -19.61
CA GLY A 66 -13.98 2.33 -19.07
C GLY A 66 -12.55 1.94 -19.48
N LYS A 67 -11.80 2.85 -20.12
CA LYS A 67 -10.41 2.58 -20.51
C LYS A 67 -9.45 2.89 -19.35
N ARG A 68 -8.57 1.93 -19.06
CA ARG A 68 -7.52 2.09 -18.07
C ARG A 68 -6.26 2.73 -18.66
N HIS A 69 -5.69 3.66 -17.93
CA HIS A 69 -4.47 4.37 -18.26
C HIS A 69 -3.44 4.18 -17.15
N ALA A 70 -2.32 3.56 -17.48
CA ALA A 70 -1.20 3.35 -16.56
C ALA A 70 -0.35 4.63 -16.47
N ILE A 71 -0.86 5.66 -15.80
CA ILE A 71 -0.25 7.00 -15.73
C ILE A 71 1.18 6.93 -15.18
N PHE A 72 1.42 6.09 -14.19
CA PHE A 72 2.70 5.92 -13.51
C PHE A 72 3.43 4.62 -13.92
N GLY A 73 3.05 4.00 -15.04
CA GLY A 73 3.58 2.72 -15.49
C GLY A 73 2.72 1.54 -15.05
N GLU A 74 3.06 0.35 -15.50
CA GLU A 74 2.26 -0.86 -15.31
C GLU A 74 3.07 -1.96 -14.62
N GLY A 75 2.46 -2.59 -13.61
CA GLY A 75 2.96 -3.79 -12.96
C GLY A 75 4.26 -3.62 -12.17
N GLY A 76 4.66 -2.37 -11.84
CA GLY A 76 5.86 -2.10 -11.06
C GLY A 76 5.82 -2.76 -9.70
N GLY A 77 4.73 -2.57 -8.94
CA GLY A 77 4.56 -3.16 -7.62
C GLY A 77 4.48 -4.69 -7.66
N ARG A 78 3.86 -5.28 -8.68
CA ARG A 78 3.83 -6.73 -8.84
C ARG A 78 5.24 -7.32 -9.04
N ARG A 79 6.05 -6.71 -9.91
CA ARG A 79 7.44 -7.13 -10.13
C ARG A 79 8.27 -6.96 -8.86
N GLU A 80 8.08 -5.85 -8.17
CA GLU A 80 8.80 -5.56 -6.93
C GLU A 80 8.45 -6.55 -5.82
N ALA A 81 7.17 -6.84 -5.60
CA ALA A 81 6.72 -7.83 -4.64
C ALA A 81 7.35 -9.21 -4.90
N ALA A 82 7.40 -9.63 -6.17
CA ALA A 82 8.04 -10.88 -6.57
C ALA A 82 9.55 -10.88 -6.30
N MET A 83 10.26 -9.78 -6.59
CA MET A 83 11.70 -9.65 -6.32
C MET A 83 12.02 -9.64 -4.82
N LEU A 84 11.16 -9.06 -4.01
CA LEU A 84 11.31 -9.00 -2.56
C LEU A 84 10.84 -10.27 -1.85
N GLY A 85 10.18 -11.19 -2.56
CA GLY A 85 9.63 -12.41 -1.98
C GLY A 85 8.46 -12.17 -1.02
N VAL A 86 7.70 -11.08 -1.22
CA VAL A 86 6.54 -10.71 -0.39
C VAL A 86 5.25 -10.73 -1.23
N PRO A 87 4.07 -10.94 -0.62
CA PRO A 87 2.81 -10.91 -1.36
C PRO A 87 2.48 -9.49 -1.84
N LEU A 88 1.90 -9.37 -3.05
CA LEU A 88 1.17 -8.17 -3.46
C LEU A 88 -0.23 -8.25 -2.83
N LEU A 89 -0.49 -7.43 -1.83
CA LEU A 89 -1.75 -7.41 -1.08
C LEU A 89 -2.90 -6.81 -1.90
N GLY A 90 -2.60 -5.91 -2.81
CA GLY A 90 -3.59 -5.32 -3.70
C GLY A 90 -3.07 -4.13 -4.48
N GLN A 91 -3.94 -3.67 -5.39
CA GLN A 91 -3.70 -2.49 -6.22
C GLN A 91 -4.86 -1.52 -6.03
N ILE A 92 -4.56 -0.24 -5.86
CA ILE A 92 -5.53 0.83 -5.67
C ILE A 92 -5.44 1.76 -6.88
N PRO A 93 -6.53 2.00 -7.62
CA PRO A 93 -6.51 2.92 -8.75
C PRO A 93 -6.50 4.38 -8.29
N ILE A 94 -6.16 5.28 -9.21
CA ILE A 94 -6.43 6.70 -9.05
C ILE A 94 -7.93 6.90 -9.22
N ASP A 95 -8.57 7.54 -8.26
CA ASP A 95 -10.00 7.81 -8.26
C ASP A 95 -10.32 9.18 -7.69
N ILE A 96 -11.12 9.96 -8.43
CA ILE A 96 -11.48 11.33 -8.07
C ILE A 96 -12.31 11.34 -6.79
N THR A 97 -13.27 10.43 -6.66
CA THR A 97 -14.14 10.32 -5.49
C THR A 97 -13.35 10.01 -4.22
N THR A 98 -12.31 9.21 -4.33
CA THR A 98 -11.40 8.91 -3.20
C THR A 98 -10.74 10.18 -2.66
N ARG A 99 -10.25 11.05 -3.55
CA ARG A 99 -9.68 12.34 -3.18
C ARG A 99 -10.73 13.24 -2.51
N GLU A 100 -11.90 13.43 -3.14
CA GLU A 100 -12.96 14.29 -2.61
C GLU A 100 -13.46 13.85 -1.24
N ARG A 101 -13.61 12.54 -1.06
CA ARG A 101 -13.99 11.95 0.23
C ARG A 101 -12.90 12.13 1.28
N GLY A 102 -11.63 12.00 0.90
CA GLY A 102 -10.50 12.28 1.78
C GLY A 102 -10.49 13.74 2.25
N ASP A 103 -10.67 14.68 1.34
CA ASP A 103 -10.71 16.12 1.63
C ASP A 103 -11.88 16.48 2.56
N SER A 104 -13.00 15.78 2.46
CA SER A 104 -14.19 15.99 3.31
C SER A 104 -14.15 15.24 4.65
N GLY A 105 -13.10 14.49 4.93
CA GLY A 105 -12.97 13.70 6.16
C GLY A 105 -13.86 12.45 6.19
N MET A 106 -14.33 11.98 5.04
CA MET A 106 -15.15 10.78 4.88
C MET A 106 -14.41 9.75 4.02
N PRO A 107 -13.44 8.99 4.56
CA PRO A 107 -12.60 8.09 3.79
C PRO A 107 -13.40 7.14 2.89
N VAL A 108 -12.89 6.86 1.68
CA VAL A 108 -13.55 5.98 0.72
C VAL A 108 -13.79 4.57 1.26
N ALA A 109 -12.96 4.11 2.18
CA ALA A 109 -13.11 2.81 2.85
C ALA A 109 -14.43 2.69 3.65
N LEU A 110 -15.09 3.80 3.99
CA LEU A 110 -16.42 3.82 4.62
C LEU A 110 -17.59 3.70 3.61
N ALA A 111 -17.30 3.76 2.31
CA ALA A 111 -18.31 3.49 1.29
C ALA A 111 -18.59 1.99 1.21
N ASP A 112 -19.78 1.64 0.71
CA ASP A 112 -20.16 0.24 0.50
C ASP A 112 -19.23 -0.43 -0.52
N PRO A 113 -18.46 -1.46 -0.14
CA PRO A 113 -17.57 -2.16 -1.05
C PRO A 113 -18.29 -2.90 -2.19
N ALA A 114 -19.59 -3.19 -2.05
CA ALA A 114 -20.36 -3.81 -3.12
C ALA A 114 -20.62 -2.85 -4.29
N THR A 115 -20.61 -1.54 -4.05
CA THR A 115 -20.92 -0.51 -5.05
C THR A 115 -19.74 0.38 -5.39
N HIS A 116 -18.67 0.36 -4.58
CA HIS A 116 -17.51 1.24 -4.77
C HIS A 116 -16.21 0.42 -4.93
N PRO A 117 -15.65 0.32 -6.15
CA PRO A 117 -14.49 -0.55 -6.42
C PRO A 117 -13.25 -0.23 -5.57
N VAL A 118 -13.00 1.06 -5.29
CA VAL A 118 -11.85 1.46 -4.45
C VAL A 118 -12.06 1.06 -2.99
N SER A 119 -13.29 1.19 -2.47
CA SER A 119 -13.62 0.67 -1.14
C SER A 119 -13.40 -0.84 -1.08
N ALA A 120 -13.85 -1.58 -2.09
CA ALA A 120 -13.62 -3.02 -2.19
C ALA A 120 -12.13 -3.37 -2.17
N ALA A 121 -11.29 -2.60 -2.86
CA ALA A 121 -9.83 -2.79 -2.86
C ALA A 121 -9.23 -2.60 -1.45
N PHE A 122 -9.62 -1.55 -0.74
CA PHE A 122 -9.18 -1.32 0.65
C PHE A 122 -9.63 -2.44 1.59
N HIS A 123 -10.88 -2.88 1.49
CA HIS A 123 -11.39 -3.99 2.30
C HIS A 123 -10.65 -5.30 2.01
N HIS A 124 -10.40 -5.61 0.73
CA HIS A 124 -9.62 -6.79 0.34
C HIS A 124 -8.20 -6.77 0.96
N ILE A 125 -7.51 -5.65 0.83
CA ILE A 125 -6.16 -5.47 1.42
C ILE A 125 -6.21 -5.64 2.94
N ALA A 126 -7.19 -5.02 3.61
CA ALA A 126 -7.35 -5.12 5.06
C ALA A 126 -7.60 -6.57 5.51
N HIS A 127 -8.40 -7.35 4.79
CA HIS A 127 -8.62 -8.77 5.08
C HIS A 127 -7.33 -9.59 4.94
N GLN A 128 -6.53 -9.34 3.93
CA GLN A 128 -5.24 -10.03 3.77
C GLN A 128 -4.26 -9.70 4.90
N ILE A 129 -4.19 -8.44 5.31
CA ILE A 129 -3.37 -8.01 6.45
C ILE A 129 -3.85 -8.69 7.73
N ALA A 130 -5.15 -8.68 8.01
CA ALA A 130 -5.72 -9.31 9.20
C ALA A 130 -5.43 -10.83 9.25
N ALA A 131 -5.53 -11.52 8.12
CA ALA A 131 -5.19 -12.94 8.02
C ALA A 131 -3.69 -13.20 8.28
N ALA A 132 -2.82 -12.34 7.78
CA ALA A 132 -1.37 -12.46 7.99
C ALA A 132 -0.96 -12.24 9.44
N VAL A 133 -1.66 -11.36 10.17
CA VAL A 133 -1.42 -11.08 11.60
C VAL A 133 -2.10 -12.12 12.49
N GLY A 134 -3.32 -12.52 12.19
CA GLY A 134 -4.11 -13.46 13.00
C GLY A 134 -3.61 -14.92 12.98
N GLY A 135 -2.74 -15.28 12.06
CA GLY A 135 -2.12 -16.60 11.94
C GLY A 135 -0.78 -16.77 12.69
N ARG A 136 -0.40 -15.78 13.50
CA ARG A 136 0.85 -15.76 14.25
C ARG A 136 0.65 -16.00 15.74
#